data_f3f189189e63833952cec35424c4559a
#
_entry.id   f3f189189e63833952cec35424c4559a
#
_cell.length_a   1.000
_cell.length_b   1.000
_cell.length_c   1.000
_cell.angle_alpha   90.00
_cell.angle_beta   90.00
_cell.angle_gamma   90.00
#
_symmetry.space_group_name_H-M   'P 1'
#
loop_
_entity.id
_entity.type
_entity.pdbx_description
1 polymer ?
#
loop_
_entity_poly.entity_id
_entity_poly.type
_entity_poly.pdbx_seq_one_letter_code
_entity_poly.pdbx_strand_id
1 'polypeptide(L)'
;RNTHSGFSPVAPEHFNRVTGRNLYGDPYRFDAMEVVTSAAMQSDYMAPYRDWFAMLNWGHTITGVGSSDSHDVSRFILGQARTYVECPDRYPDKINITKACESFRNMRAYISMGLLVQMQVDDRYRPGDINTGSSKKMKIHTRVLGPSWVRADRLELFANGHRIITRNLRPTAKIEKANLALTLPRPAHDTHLIAIATGPGITEPFWESPRPYVPTSPKYTPRVQGATNPIFIDGDGDGKYNAPRTQAQQLLTRHARDLNALFKALARYDQAVAAQAAALLHQAGHNLNTPTLRRHWNRTSSTQAGMTAYLGAIKIKPDDSGN
;
A
#
# COMPACT_ATOMS: atom_id res chain seq x y z
N ARG A 1 23.62 -3.99 3.52
CA ARG A 1 23.73 -2.55 3.78
C ARG A 1 22.35 -2.05 4.10
N ASN A 2 22.19 -1.58 5.31
CA ASN A 2 20.98 -0.94 5.73
C ASN A 2 20.87 0.39 4.98
N THR A 3 20.18 0.38 3.90
CA THR A 3 19.76 1.62 3.29
C THR A 3 18.68 2.18 4.20
N HIS A 4 19.04 3.11 5.06
CA HIS A 4 18.16 3.84 5.97
C HIS A 4 17.06 4.60 5.24
N SER A 5 16.86 4.33 3.98
CA SER A 5 15.84 4.88 3.09
C SER A 5 14.50 4.15 3.14
N GLY A 6 14.31 3.34 4.13
CA GLY A 6 13.11 2.55 4.32
C GLY A 6 13.48 1.08 4.46
N PHE A 7 12.78 0.42 5.32
CA PHE A 7 12.87 -1.01 5.51
C PHE A 7 12.25 -1.69 4.29
N SER A 8 12.91 -1.57 3.15
CA SER A 8 12.52 -2.36 2.01
C SER A 8 13.03 -3.78 2.22
N PRO A 9 12.20 -4.81 2.10
CA PRO A 9 12.65 -6.20 2.14
C PRO A 9 13.57 -6.50 0.95
N VAL A 10 13.59 -5.60 -0.03
CA VAL A 10 14.39 -5.72 -1.24
C VAL A 10 15.19 -4.44 -1.43
N ALA A 11 16.49 -4.57 -1.61
CA ALA A 11 17.34 -3.42 -1.89
C ALA A 11 16.83 -2.65 -3.13
N PRO A 12 16.94 -1.31 -3.17
CA PRO A 12 16.42 -0.51 -4.29
C PRO A 12 16.96 -0.93 -5.67
N GLU A 13 18.17 -1.43 -5.73
CA GLU A 13 18.78 -1.96 -6.96
C GLU A 13 18.11 -3.23 -7.48
N HIS A 14 17.35 -3.91 -6.66
CA HIS A 14 16.68 -5.18 -7.00
C HIS A 14 15.18 -5.06 -7.10
N PHE A 15 14.63 -3.91 -6.77
CA PHE A 15 13.20 -3.67 -6.71
C PHE A 15 12.81 -2.33 -7.34
N ASN A 16 11.98 -2.37 -8.36
CA ASN A 16 11.42 -1.15 -8.93
C ASN A 16 10.20 -0.70 -8.12
N ARG A 17 10.34 0.34 -7.31
CA ARG A 17 9.31 0.88 -6.41
C ARG A 17 8.07 1.46 -7.10
N VAL A 18 8.13 1.69 -8.39
CA VAL A 18 7.00 2.22 -9.15
C VAL A 18 6.16 1.09 -9.73
N THR A 19 6.82 0.02 -10.20
CA THR A 19 6.14 -1.10 -10.86
C THR A 19 5.97 -2.34 -9.99
N GLY A 20 6.73 -2.47 -8.92
CA GLY A 20 6.77 -3.69 -8.12
C GLY A 20 7.61 -4.82 -8.73
N ARG A 21 8.34 -4.53 -9.82
CA ARG A 21 9.16 -5.54 -10.49
C ARG A 21 10.32 -5.95 -9.61
N ASN A 22 10.45 -7.26 -9.39
CA ASN A 22 11.65 -7.86 -8.84
C ASN A 22 12.71 -7.99 -9.94
N LEU A 23 13.87 -7.39 -9.75
CA LEU A 23 14.95 -7.39 -10.74
C LEU A 23 15.82 -8.64 -10.67
N TYR A 24 15.70 -9.44 -9.62
CA TYR A 24 16.35 -10.76 -9.51
C TYR A 24 15.55 -11.90 -10.17
N GLY A 25 14.35 -11.63 -10.65
CA GLY A 25 13.45 -12.62 -11.23
C GLY A 25 12.18 -12.82 -10.41
N ASP A 26 11.17 -13.41 -11.00
CA ASP A 26 9.89 -13.74 -10.39
C ASP A 26 9.80 -15.25 -10.09
N PRO A 27 8.89 -15.63 -9.17
CA PRO A 27 8.01 -14.83 -8.33
C PRO A 27 8.60 -14.59 -6.94
N TYR A 28 8.09 -13.58 -6.21
CA TYR A 28 8.26 -13.53 -4.76
C TYR A 28 7.60 -14.76 -4.13
N ARG A 29 8.34 -15.43 -3.23
CA ARG A 29 7.88 -16.69 -2.59
C ARG A 29 7.59 -16.48 -1.12
N PHE A 30 6.83 -15.43 -0.79
CA PHE A 30 6.37 -15.16 0.57
C PHE A 30 4.93 -14.64 0.54
N ASP A 31 4.17 -14.95 1.59
CA ASP A 31 2.74 -14.62 1.70
C ASP A 31 2.50 -13.27 2.37
N ALA A 32 3.49 -12.70 3.05
CA ALA A 32 3.33 -11.46 3.81
C ALA A 32 4.59 -10.60 3.82
N MET A 33 4.38 -9.29 4.03
CA MET A 33 5.42 -8.28 4.13
C MET A 33 5.18 -7.37 5.32
N GLU A 34 6.20 -7.11 6.12
CA GLU A 34 6.15 -6.08 7.15
C GLU A 34 6.05 -4.69 6.53
N VAL A 35 4.89 -4.04 6.73
CA VAL A 35 4.66 -2.66 6.30
C VAL A 35 4.67 -1.69 7.46
N VAL A 36 4.53 -2.21 8.69
CA VAL A 36 4.72 -1.49 9.95
C VAL A 36 5.69 -2.27 10.80
N THR A 37 6.81 -1.65 11.10
CA THR A 37 7.80 -2.15 12.03
C THR A 37 8.40 -0.99 12.81
N SER A 38 8.82 -1.22 14.03
CA SER A 38 9.45 -0.21 14.87
C SER A 38 10.69 0.41 14.21
N ALA A 39 11.45 -0.37 13.46
CA ALA A 39 12.64 0.10 12.77
C ALA A 39 12.33 1.11 11.64
N ALA A 40 11.17 1.04 11.01
CA ALA A 40 10.79 1.97 9.93
C ALA A 40 10.68 3.43 10.41
N MET A 41 10.46 3.66 11.72
CA MET A 41 10.41 5.01 12.29
C MET A 41 11.75 5.73 12.29
N GLN A 42 12.86 5.01 12.09
CA GLN A 42 14.21 5.58 11.97
C GLN A 42 14.43 6.26 10.61
N SER A 43 13.46 6.13 9.69
CA SER A 43 13.56 6.66 8.35
C SER A 43 12.17 7.17 7.88
N ASP A 44 11.82 6.96 6.64
CA ASP A 44 10.49 7.24 6.13
C ASP A 44 9.53 6.08 6.42
N TYR A 45 8.68 6.24 7.43
CA TYR A 45 7.71 5.23 7.87
C TYR A 45 6.72 4.80 6.78
N MET A 46 6.57 5.61 5.70
CA MET A 46 5.74 5.26 4.55
C MET A 46 6.47 4.46 3.47
N ALA A 47 7.79 4.28 3.58
CA ALA A 47 8.54 3.57 2.56
C ALA A 47 8.11 2.09 2.42
N PRO A 48 7.91 1.31 3.50
CA PRO A 48 7.42 -0.06 3.39
C PRO A 48 6.02 -0.15 2.75
N TYR A 49 5.13 0.80 3.05
CA TYR A 49 3.82 0.86 2.40
C TYR A 49 3.93 1.09 0.89
N ARG A 50 4.81 2.00 0.45
CA ARG A 50 4.99 2.24 -0.98
C ARG A 50 5.54 1.04 -1.72
N ASP A 51 6.46 0.31 -1.10
CA ASP A 51 7.00 -0.94 -1.65
C ASP A 51 5.89 -1.99 -1.76
N TRP A 52 5.07 -2.14 -0.71
CA TRP A 52 3.92 -3.04 -0.71
C TRP A 52 2.86 -2.66 -1.76
N PHE A 53 2.52 -1.38 -1.89
CA PHE A 53 1.61 -0.92 -2.95
C PHE A 53 2.14 -1.24 -4.34
N ALA A 54 3.44 -1.10 -4.57
CA ALA A 54 4.05 -1.45 -5.83
C ALA A 54 3.95 -2.96 -6.13
N MET A 55 4.12 -3.81 -5.10
CA MET A 55 3.93 -5.25 -5.23
C MET A 55 2.48 -5.62 -5.55
N LEU A 56 1.51 -4.99 -4.88
CA LEU A 56 0.08 -5.15 -5.19
C LEU A 56 -0.25 -4.70 -6.63
N ASN A 57 0.34 -3.60 -7.07
CA ASN A 57 0.16 -3.08 -8.44
C ASN A 57 0.79 -3.99 -9.50
N TRP A 58 1.81 -4.75 -9.15
CA TRP A 58 2.36 -5.80 -10.02
C TRP A 58 1.43 -7.01 -10.12
N GLY A 59 0.62 -7.27 -9.11
CA GLY A 59 -0.30 -8.39 -9.03
C GLY A 59 0.07 -9.45 -8.00
N HIS A 60 1.02 -9.15 -7.10
CA HIS A 60 1.33 -10.06 -6.00
C HIS A 60 0.27 -9.94 -4.89
N THR A 61 -0.26 -11.08 -4.46
CA THR A 61 -1.17 -11.18 -3.31
C THR A 61 -0.34 -11.33 -2.03
N ILE A 62 0.17 -10.22 -1.51
CA ILE A 62 1.05 -10.19 -0.33
C ILE A 62 0.32 -9.46 0.79
N THR A 63 0.09 -10.14 1.90
CA THR A 63 -0.56 -9.56 3.08
C THR A 63 0.36 -8.58 3.78
N GLY A 64 -0.10 -7.34 3.96
CA GLY A 64 0.59 -6.37 4.80
C GLY A 64 0.45 -6.76 6.27
N VAL A 65 1.57 -6.75 7.01
CA VAL A 65 1.60 -7.07 8.43
C VAL A 65 2.32 -6.01 9.25
N GLY A 66 2.04 -5.99 10.55
CA GLY A 66 2.74 -5.20 11.54
C GLY A 66 3.51 -6.11 12.49
N SER A 67 4.75 -5.74 12.79
CA SER A 67 5.64 -6.44 13.71
C SER A 67 6.43 -5.44 14.55
N SER A 68 6.69 -5.78 15.81
CA SER A 68 7.47 -4.94 16.71
C SER A 68 8.97 -5.03 16.48
N ASP A 69 9.44 -6.02 15.73
CA ASP A 69 10.86 -6.29 15.48
C ASP A 69 11.68 -6.38 16.78
N SER A 70 11.11 -7.05 17.79
CA SER A 70 11.69 -7.12 19.14
C SER A 70 12.88 -8.07 19.16
N HIS A 71 14.06 -7.50 19.42
CA HIS A 71 15.33 -8.23 19.52
C HIS A 71 15.91 -8.26 20.95
N ASP A 72 15.47 -7.32 21.78
CA ASP A 72 15.84 -7.24 23.19
C ASP A 72 14.73 -6.62 24.05
N VAL A 73 14.92 -6.56 25.35
CA VAL A 73 13.93 -6.11 26.31
C VAL A 73 13.76 -4.59 26.38
N SER A 74 14.60 -3.81 25.74
CA SER A 74 14.68 -2.37 25.99
C SER A 74 14.29 -1.49 24.80
N ARG A 75 14.33 -2.00 23.58
CA ARG A 75 14.24 -1.16 22.39
C ARG A 75 12.92 -1.19 21.68
N PHE A 76 12.37 -2.37 21.47
CA PHE A 76 11.11 -2.56 20.74
C PHE A 76 10.16 -3.36 21.58
N ILE A 77 9.20 -2.68 22.18
CA ILE A 77 8.24 -3.30 23.11
C ILE A 77 7.48 -4.38 22.35
N LEU A 78 7.56 -5.62 22.86
CA LEU A 78 6.90 -6.78 22.27
C LEU A 78 5.40 -6.52 22.10
N GLY A 79 4.91 -6.73 20.89
CA GLY A 79 3.50 -6.53 20.54
C GLY A 79 3.07 -5.07 20.42
N GLN A 80 3.98 -4.10 20.45
CA GLN A 80 3.65 -2.69 20.21
C GLN A 80 3.14 -2.50 18.77
N ALA A 81 3.87 -3.03 17.77
CA ALA A 81 3.30 -3.27 16.46
C ALA A 81 2.85 -4.74 16.35
N ARG A 82 1.71 -4.97 15.71
CA ARG A 82 1.06 -6.28 15.65
C ARG A 82 0.14 -6.41 14.46
N THR A 83 -0.18 -7.66 14.14
CA THR A 83 -1.17 -8.02 13.12
C THR A 83 -2.38 -8.66 13.79
N TYR A 84 -3.57 -8.19 13.46
CA TYR A 84 -4.83 -8.83 13.85
C TYR A 84 -5.35 -9.63 12.66
N VAL A 85 -5.50 -10.94 12.84
CA VAL A 85 -5.97 -11.86 11.79
C VAL A 85 -7.41 -12.26 12.09
N GLU A 86 -8.28 -12.22 11.09
CA GLU A 86 -9.68 -12.64 11.26
C GLU A 86 -9.76 -14.15 11.47
N CYS A 87 -10.20 -14.57 12.64
CA CYS A 87 -10.51 -15.97 12.92
C CYS A 87 -11.52 -16.06 14.09
N PRO A 88 -12.24 -17.19 14.22
CA PRO A 88 -13.03 -17.46 15.42
C PRO A 88 -12.12 -17.59 16.65
N ASP A 89 -12.23 -16.66 17.59
CA ASP A 89 -11.36 -16.53 18.76
C ASP A 89 -12.11 -16.50 20.10
N ARG A 90 -13.41 -16.85 20.09
CA ARG A 90 -14.25 -16.88 21.29
C ARG A 90 -13.65 -17.70 22.43
N TYR A 91 -12.92 -18.75 22.07
CA TYR A 91 -12.22 -19.62 22.99
C TYR A 91 -10.74 -19.68 22.61
N PRO A 92 -9.85 -19.00 23.33
CA PRO A 92 -8.43 -18.92 22.98
C PRO A 92 -7.70 -20.27 22.89
N ASP A 93 -8.17 -21.26 23.67
CA ASP A 93 -7.67 -22.64 23.64
C ASP A 93 -8.15 -23.47 22.43
N LYS A 94 -9.07 -22.91 21.63
CA LYS A 94 -9.72 -23.58 20.48
C LYS A 94 -9.59 -22.79 19.18
N ILE A 95 -8.58 -21.95 19.06
CA ILE A 95 -8.34 -21.21 17.83
C ILE A 95 -8.07 -22.19 16.69
N ASN A 96 -8.81 -22.04 15.61
CA ASN A 96 -8.59 -22.82 14.40
C ASN A 96 -7.42 -22.22 13.60
N ILE A 97 -6.24 -22.81 13.79
CA ILE A 97 -4.99 -22.35 13.16
C ILE A 97 -5.08 -22.36 11.64
N THR A 98 -5.65 -23.41 11.04
CA THR A 98 -5.83 -23.49 9.58
C THR A 98 -6.65 -22.31 9.07
N LYS A 99 -7.78 -21.99 9.74
CA LYS A 99 -8.62 -20.86 9.40
C LYS A 99 -7.88 -19.52 9.55
N ALA A 100 -7.09 -19.38 10.60
CA ALA A 100 -6.28 -18.18 10.81
C ALA A 100 -5.23 -18.03 9.71
N CYS A 101 -4.55 -19.10 9.30
CA CYS A 101 -3.59 -19.10 8.20
C CYS A 101 -4.27 -18.78 6.85
N GLU A 102 -5.45 -19.34 6.57
CA GLU A 102 -6.23 -19.00 5.38
C GLU A 102 -6.62 -17.53 5.36
N SER A 103 -7.13 -17.00 6.47
CA SER A 103 -7.48 -15.58 6.59
C SER A 103 -6.26 -14.68 6.40
N PHE A 104 -5.13 -15.06 6.97
CA PHE A 104 -3.86 -14.35 6.80
C PHE A 104 -3.45 -14.30 5.32
N ARG A 105 -3.44 -15.42 4.62
CA ARG A 105 -3.08 -15.50 3.19
C ARG A 105 -4.08 -14.78 2.27
N ASN A 106 -5.34 -14.68 2.71
CA ASN A 106 -6.41 -13.97 1.98
C ASN A 106 -6.52 -12.49 2.38
N MET A 107 -5.48 -11.90 3.01
CA MET A 107 -5.42 -10.50 3.41
C MET A 107 -6.53 -10.07 4.39
N ARG A 108 -7.17 -11.02 5.10
CA ARG A 108 -8.16 -10.75 6.14
C ARG A 108 -7.46 -10.43 7.46
N ALA A 109 -6.68 -9.37 7.42
CA ALA A 109 -5.84 -8.93 8.53
C ALA A 109 -5.82 -7.40 8.63
N TYR A 110 -5.55 -6.91 9.84
CA TYR A 110 -5.37 -5.49 10.14
C TYR A 110 -3.98 -5.27 10.74
N ILE A 111 -3.39 -4.16 10.38
CA ILE A 111 -2.04 -3.75 10.78
C ILE A 111 -2.18 -2.69 11.86
N SER A 112 -1.51 -2.85 12.98
CA SER A 112 -1.61 -1.91 14.09
C SER A 112 -0.25 -1.64 14.73
N MET A 113 -0.01 -0.37 15.02
CA MET A 113 0.99 0.12 15.95
C MET A 113 0.37 1.27 16.72
N GLY A 114 -0.44 0.93 17.73
CA GLY A 114 -1.19 1.88 18.55
C GLY A 114 -2.56 2.28 18.01
N LEU A 115 -2.79 2.22 16.72
CA LEU A 115 -4.09 2.47 16.09
C LEU A 115 -4.58 1.22 15.38
N LEU A 116 -5.88 0.96 15.44
CA LEU A 116 -6.56 -0.06 14.66
C LEU A 116 -7.51 0.64 13.69
N VAL A 117 -7.31 0.42 12.39
CA VAL A 117 -8.17 0.96 11.33
C VAL A 117 -9.05 -0.16 10.80
N GLN A 118 -10.34 0.04 10.84
CA GLN A 118 -11.33 -0.81 10.20
C GLN A 118 -11.91 -0.09 9.00
N MET A 119 -12.08 -0.78 7.88
CA MET A 119 -12.72 -0.25 6.68
C MET A 119 -13.71 -1.25 6.13
N GLN A 120 -14.84 -0.73 5.66
CA GLN A 120 -15.87 -1.49 4.98
C GLN A 120 -16.35 -0.71 3.76
N VAL A 121 -16.61 -1.40 2.66
CA VAL A 121 -17.17 -0.81 1.45
C VAL A 121 -18.55 -1.41 1.21
N ASP A 122 -19.53 -0.52 0.90
CA ASP A 122 -20.93 -0.86 0.64
C ASP A 122 -21.57 -1.72 1.76
N ASP A 123 -21.22 -1.41 3.02
CA ASP A 123 -21.70 -2.06 4.25
C ASP A 123 -21.48 -3.60 4.29
N ARG A 124 -20.67 -4.12 3.39
CA ARG A 124 -20.47 -5.57 3.19
C ARG A 124 -19.00 -5.98 3.05
N TYR A 125 -18.27 -5.34 2.15
CA TYR A 125 -16.93 -5.80 1.76
C TYR A 125 -15.86 -5.32 2.74
N ARG A 126 -14.98 -6.22 3.17
CA ARG A 126 -13.92 -6.02 4.15
C ARG A 126 -12.55 -6.33 3.53
N PRO A 127 -11.42 -6.05 4.21
CA PRO A 127 -10.09 -6.43 3.73
C PRO A 127 -10.03 -7.89 3.25
N GLY A 128 -9.44 -8.09 2.06
CA GLY A 128 -9.38 -9.36 1.35
C GLY A 128 -10.57 -9.65 0.43
N ASP A 129 -11.68 -8.90 0.52
CA ASP A 129 -12.84 -9.12 -0.35
C ASP A 129 -12.70 -8.39 -1.70
N ILE A 130 -13.35 -8.94 -2.72
CA ILE A 130 -13.56 -8.28 -4.02
C ILE A 130 -14.98 -7.71 -4.04
N ASN A 131 -15.11 -6.40 -4.16
CA ASN A 131 -16.38 -5.71 -4.31
C ASN A 131 -16.84 -5.74 -5.77
N THR A 132 -17.77 -6.63 -6.08
CA THR A 132 -18.41 -6.81 -7.39
C THR A 132 -19.73 -6.04 -7.52
N GLY A 133 -19.99 -5.07 -6.67
CA GLY A 133 -21.21 -4.26 -6.72
C GLY A 133 -21.26 -3.41 -7.99
N SER A 134 -22.47 -3.20 -8.54
CA SER A 134 -22.70 -2.44 -9.78
C SER A 134 -23.08 -0.96 -9.57
N SER A 135 -23.16 -0.50 -8.32
CA SER A 135 -23.52 0.88 -8.02
C SER A 135 -22.46 1.86 -8.53
N LYS A 136 -22.88 2.97 -9.16
CA LYS A 136 -21.98 4.04 -9.63
C LYS A 136 -21.25 4.77 -8.49
N LYS A 137 -21.71 4.62 -7.26
CA LYS A 137 -21.09 5.19 -6.06
C LYS A 137 -20.88 4.09 -5.05
N MET A 138 -19.78 4.18 -4.31
CA MET A 138 -19.45 3.29 -3.21
C MET A 138 -19.54 4.04 -1.89
N LYS A 139 -20.12 3.40 -0.88
CA LYS A 139 -20.07 3.87 0.51
C LYS A 139 -18.84 3.30 1.16
N ILE A 140 -17.98 4.15 1.70
CA ILE A 140 -16.78 3.73 2.42
C ILE A 140 -16.96 4.15 3.86
N HIS A 141 -17.01 3.18 4.76
CA HIS A 141 -17.07 3.39 6.20
C HIS A 141 -15.72 3.03 6.82
N THR A 142 -15.14 3.96 7.58
CA THR A 142 -13.86 3.75 8.26
C THR A 142 -14.00 4.11 9.73
N ARG A 143 -13.46 3.25 10.60
CA ARG A 143 -13.33 3.49 12.04
C ARG A 143 -11.87 3.44 12.42
N VAL A 144 -11.45 4.41 13.23
CA VAL A 144 -10.11 4.44 13.81
C VAL A 144 -10.25 4.26 15.31
N LEU A 145 -9.66 3.22 15.83
CA LEU A 145 -9.68 2.85 17.25
C LEU A 145 -8.27 2.94 17.84
N GLY A 146 -8.18 3.21 19.13
CA GLY A 146 -6.92 3.18 19.86
C GLY A 146 -7.15 3.41 21.35
N PRO A 147 -6.19 3.04 22.21
CA PRO A 147 -6.26 3.32 23.65
C PRO A 147 -6.43 4.81 23.93
N SER A 148 -6.94 5.16 25.12
CA SER A 148 -7.23 6.56 25.48
C SER A 148 -6.00 7.49 25.38
N TRP A 149 -4.82 6.98 25.69
CA TRP A 149 -3.54 7.69 25.65
C TRP A 149 -2.91 7.78 24.25
N VAL A 150 -3.41 7.02 23.26
CA VAL A 150 -2.96 7.09 21.86
C VAL A 150 -3.77 8.16 21.13
N ARG A 151 -3.10 9.04 20.41
CA ARG A 151 -3.72 10.07 19.56
C ARG A 151 -3.71 9.62 18.09
N ALA A 152 -4.76 9.97 17.37
CA ALA A 152 -4.79 9.91 15.91
C ALA A 152 -4.95 11.35 15.40
N ASP A 153 -4.15 11.73 14.40
CA ASP A 153 -4.19 13.07 13.81
C ASP A 153 -4.67 13.06 12.36
N ARG A 154 -4.57 11.91 11.67
CA ARG A 154 -4.87 11.81 10.24
C ARG A 154 -5.36 10.44 9.84
N LEU A 155 -6.33 10.43 8.92
CA LEU A 155 -6.76 9.24 8.18
C LEU A 155 -6.61 9.53 6.68
N GLU A 156 -5.98 8.60 5.97
CA GLU A 156 -5.75 8.67 4.53
C GLU A 156 -6.31 7.44 3.84
N LEU A 157 -6.92 7.64 2.66
CA LEU A 157 -7.38 6.55 1.79
C LEU A 157 -6.51 6.52 0.53
N PHE A 158 -6.06 5.34 0.19
CA PHE A 158 -5.22 5.08 -0.98
C PHE A 158 -5.95 4.18 -1.97
N ALA A 159 -5.86 4.53 -3.25
CA ALA A 159 -6.33 3.74 -4.38
C ALA A 159 -5.12 3.39 -5.25
N ASN A 160 -4.88 2.10 -5.50
CA ASN A 160 -3.70 1.61 -6.21
C ASN A 160 -2.38 2.25 -5.73
N GLY A 161 -2.28 2.47 -4.40
CA GLY A 161 -1.10 3.09 -3.76
C GLY A 161 -1.04 4.61 -3.87
N HIS A 162 -2.02 5.26 -4.50
CA HIS A 162 -2.09 6.72 -4.59
C HIS A 162 -3.11 7.27 -3.62
N ARG A 163 -2.71 8.28 -2.86
CA ARG A 163 -3.57 8.92 -1.86
C ARG A 163 -4.68 9.70 -2.55
N ILE A 164 -5.93 9.30 -2.30
CA ILE A 164 -7.13 9.93 -2.88
C ILE A 164 -7.89 10.79 -1.87
N ILE A 165 -7.75 10.51 -0.58
CA ILE A 165 -8.39 11.28 0.50
C ILE A 165 -7.42 11.47 1.65
N THR A 166 -7.46 12.65 2.26
CA THR A 166 -6.87 12.96 3.56
C THR A 166 -7.95 13.58 4.46
N ARG A 167 -8.04 13.12 5.70
CA ARG A 167 -8.86 13.71 6.75
C ARG A 167 -8.01 13.96 7.99
N ASN A 168 -7.92 15.21 8.41
CA ASN A 168 -7.37 15.55 9.71
C ASN A 168 -8.38 15.16 10.78
N LEU A 169 -7.91 14.51 11.83
CA LEU A 169 -8.72 14.03 12.94
C LEU A 169 -8.53 14.95 14.14
N ARG A 170 -9.62 15.19 14.85
CA ARG A 170 -9.55 15.94 16.12
C ARG A 170 -9.02 15.00 17.20
N PRO A 171 -8.01 15.43 18.00
CA PRO A 171 -7.52 14.64 19.12
C PRO A 171 -8.65 14.33 20.11
N THR A 172 -8.70 13.08 20.57
CA THR A 172 -9.67 12.63 21.57
C THR A 172 -9.07 11.53 22.44
N ALA A 173 -9.45 11.51 23.71
CA ALA A 173 -9.14 10.43 24.65
C ALA A 173 -10.12 9.25 24.55
N LYS A 174 -11.15 9.32 23.69
CA LYS A 174 -12.06 8.19 23.47
C LYS A 174 -11.33 7.05 22.77
N ILE A 175 -11.82 5.82 22.95
CA ILE A 175 -11.33 4.64 22.24
C ILE A 175 -11.56 4.79 20.72
N GLU A 176 -12.74 5.26 20.33
CA GLU A 176 -13.03 5.61 18.94
C GLU A 176 -12.45 6.99 18.63
N LYS A 177 -11.36 7.01 17.85
CA LYS A 177 -10.67 8.25 17.43
C LYS A 177 -11.37 8.92 16.26
N ALA A 178 -11.96 8.12 15.37
CA ALA A 178 -12.78 8.60 14.28
C ALA A 178 -13.76 7.52 13.81
N ASN A 179 -14.88 8.00 13.26
CA ASN A 179 -15.91 7.19 12.62
C ASN A 179 -16.42 8.00 11.42
N LEU A 180 -16.02 7.61 10.21
CA LEU A 180 -16.22 8.41 9.01
C LEU A 180 -16.93 7.58 7.94
N ALA A 181 -17.97 8.15 7.39
CA ALA A 181 -18.67 7.64 6.21
C ALA A 181 -18.39 8.56 5.03
N LEU A 182 -17.94 7.99 3.93
CA LEU A 182 -17.62 8.69 2.69
C LEU A 182 -18.38 8.05 1.54
N THR A 183 -18.79 8.85 0.58
CA THR A 183 -19.35 8.35 -0.68
C THR A 183 -18.43 8.77 -1.82
N LEU A 184 -17.88 7.82 -2.54
CA LEU A 184 -17.01 8.05 -3.68
C LEU A 184 -17.61 7.49 -4.97
N PRO A 185 -17.30 8.07 -6.13
CA PRO A 185 -17.63 7.42 -7.39
C PRO A 185 -16.87 6.08 -7.48
N ARG A 186 -17.52 5.06 -8.04
CA ARG A 186 -16.85 3.79 -8.35
C ARG A 186 -15.84 4.03 -9.46
N PRO A 187 -14.60 3.58 -9.35
CA PRO A 187 -13.64 3.64 -10.44
C PRO A 187 -14.15 2.83 -11.64
N ALA A 188 -13.81 3.26 -12.85
CA ALA A 188 -14.20 2.57 -14.08
C ALA A 188 -13.19 1.45 -14.48
N HIS A 189 -12.25 1.15 -13.60
CA HIS A 189 -11.24 0.12 -13.75
C HIS A 189 -10.93 -0.48 -12.38
N ASP A 190 -10.36 -1.66 -12.35
CA ASP A 190 -10.09 -2.35 -11.10
C ASP A 190 -9.08 -1.60 -10.23
N THR A 191 -9.42 -1.52 -8.96
CA THR A 191 -8.67 -0.70 -8.00
C THR A 191 -8.65 -1.38 -6.64
N HIS A 192 -7.53 -1.35 -5.94
CA HIS A 192 -7.52 -1.73 -4.53
C HIS A 192 -7.52 -0.50 -3.62
N LEU A 193 -8.27 -0.58 -2.53
CA LEU A 193 -8.41 0.48 -1.54
C LEU A 193 -7.76 0.08 -0.22
N ILE A 194 -6.96 0.97 0.37
CA ILE A 194 -6.31 0.79 1.67
C ILE A 194 -6.50 2.07 2.48
N ALA A 195 -6.89 1.93 3.75
CA ALA A 195 -6.98 3.04 4.69
C ALA A 195 -5.81 2.98 5.67
N ILE A 196 -5.17 4.14 5.92
CA ILE A 196 -4.06 4.30 6.86
C ILE A 196 -4.41 5.46 7.80
N ALA A 197 -4.36 5.20 9.11
CA ALA A 197 -4.41 6.26 10.12
C ALA A 197 -3.03 6.42 10.76
N THR A 198 -2.69 7.66 11.09
CA THR A 198 -1.46 8.00 11.78
C THR A 198 -1.74 8.94 12.95
N GLY A 199 -0.78 8.99 13.87
CA GLY A 199 -0.76 9.94 14.96
C GLY A 199 0.67 10.18 15.45
N PRO A 200 0.87 11.14 16.38
CA PRO A 200 2.18 11.36 16.96
C PRO A 200 2.65 10.13 17.75
N GLY A 201 3.94 10.00 17.90
CA GLY A 201 4.52 8.98 18.76
C GLY A 201 4.10 9.14 20.23
N ILE A 202 4.19 8.06 20.97
CA ILE A 202 3.90 8.04 22.41
C ILE A 202 5.20 8.24 23.15
N THR A 203 5.18 9.13 24.13
CA THR A 203 6.32 9.48 24.99
C THR A 203 6.15 8.99 26.44
N GLU A 204 5.00 8.39 26.73
CA GLU A 204 4.71 7.89 28.06
C GLU A 204 5.51 6.63 28.41
N PRO A 205 5.90 6.44 29.67
CA PRO A 205 6.92 5.44 30.05
C PRO A 205 6.61 4.00 29.68
N PHE A 206 5.35 3.59 29.70
CA PHE A 206 4.99 2.18 29.52
C PHE A 206 4.71 1.80 28.06
N TRP A 207 4.66 2.75 27.15
CA TRP A 207 4.34 2.51 25.75
C TRP A 207 5.04 3.47 24.78
N GLU A 208 6.17 4.00 25.24
CA GLU A 208 6.97 4.92 24.43
C GLU A 208 7.25 4.33 23.06
N SER A 209 7.08 5.13 22.03
CA SER A 209 7.47 4.73 20.67
C SER A 209 8.97 4.48 20.65
N PRO A 210 9.43 3.39 20.03
CA PRO A 210 10.84 2.98 20.10
C PRO A 210 11.76 4.07 19.56
N ARG A 211 12.86 4.30 20.25
CA ARG A 211 13.93 5.18 19.80
C ARG A 211 14.83 4.47 18.80
N PRO A 212 15.54 5.21 17.94
CA PRO A 212 16.48 4.60 17.02
C PRO A 212 17.54 3.80 17.75
N TYR A 213 17.90 2.67 17.18
CA TYR A 213 18.99 1.84 17.65
C TYR A 213 20.34 2.58 17.57
N VAL A 214 20.50 3.41 16.56
CA VAL A 214 21.70 4.22 16.35
C VAL A 214 21.40 5.64 16.84
N PRO A 215 22.05 6.13 17.90
CA PRO A 215 21.84 7.48 18.42
C PRO A 215 22.06 8.60 17.41
N THR A 216 22.79 8.30 16.34
CA THR A 216 23.11 9.21 15.24
C THR A 216 22.10 9.17 14.11
N SER A 217 21.00 8.43 14.23
CA SER A 217 19.96 8.43 13.18
C SER A 217 19.34 9.83 13.06
N PRO A 218 19.54 10.56 11.93
CA PRO A 218 19.15 11.96 11.82
C PRO A 218 17.65 12.14 11.59
N LYS A 219 16.89 11.05 11.42
CA LYS A 219 15.50 11.10 11.01
C LYS A 219 14.61 10.17 11.84
N TYR A 220 14.63 10.35 13.14
CA TYR A 220 13.67 9.67 13.98
C TYR A 220 12.36 10.44 14.02
N THR A 221 11.30 9.85 13.49
CA THR A 221 9.95 10.42 13.55
C THR A 221 9.01 9.38 14.12
N PRO A 222 8.87 9.33 15.46
CA PRO A 222 7.97 8.38 16.11
C PRO A 222 6.53 8.62 15.67
N ARG A 223 5.83 7.56 15.32
CA ARG A 223 4.44 7.59 14.89
C ARG A 223 3.69 6.41 15.46
N VAL A 224 2.43 6.62 15.83
CA VAL A 224 1.48 5.54 15.91
C VAL A 224 0.81 5.39 14.55
N GLN A 225 0.48 4.16 14.20
CA GLN A 225 -0.05 3.82 12.89
C GLN A 225 -1.09 2.71 12.99
N GLY A 226 -2.01 2.70 12.06
CA GLY A 226 -2.89 1.58 11.80
C GLY A 226 -3.24 1.56 10.34
N ALA A 227 -3.37 0.38 9.76
CA ALA A 227 -3.75 0.23 8.36
C ALA A 227 -4.65 -0.98 8.14
N THR A 228 -5.43 -0.93 7.07
CA THR A 228 -6.14 -2.09 6.55
C THR A 228 -5.27 -2.83 5.54
N ASN A 229 -5.54 -4.11 5.33
CA ASN A 229 -5.23 -4.76 4.06
C ASN A 229 -6.20 -4.27 2.98
N PRO A 230 -5.96 -4.57 1.68
CA PRO A 230 -6.76 -4.05 0.59
C PRO A 230 -8.20 -4.60 0.58
N ILE A 231 -9.14 -3.75 0.17
CA ILE A 231 -10.42 -4.16 -0.40
C ILE A 231 -10.30 -3.94 -1.90
N PHE A 232 -10.54 -4.98 -2.67
CA PHE A 232 -10.45 -4.93 -4.12
C PHE A 232 -11.79 -4.50 -4.72
N ILE A 233 -11.76 -3.62 -5.71
CA ILE A 233 -12.94 -3.11 -6.41
C ILE A 233 -12.87 -3.64 -7.84
N ASP A 234 -13.86 -4.43 -8.22
CA ASP A 234 -14.16 -4.76 -9.60
C ASP A 234 -14.78 -3.50 -10.25
N GLY A 235 -13.96 -2.78 -10.99
CA GLY A 235 -14.34 -1.50 -11.56
C GLY A 235 -14.95 -1.62 -12.95
N ASP A 236 -14.56 -2.62 -13.73
CA ASP A 236 -15.08 -2.86 -15.08
C ASP A 236 -16.27 -3.82 -15.13
N GLY A 237 -16.60 -4.47 -14.00
CA GLY A 237 -17.79 -5.29 -13.82
C GLY A 237 -17.65 -6.71 -14.39
N ASP A 238 -16.44 -7.22 -14.54
CA ASP A 238 -16.20 -8.58 -15.07
C ASP A 238 -16.27 -9.68 -13.99
N GLY A 239 -16.49 -9.30 -12.72
CA GLY A 239 -16.60 -10.19 -11.57
C GLY A 239 -15.26 -10.57 -10.95
N LYS A 240 -14.17 -9.95 -11.35
CA LYS A 240 -12.80 -10.23 -10.91
C LYS A 240 -12.09 -8.96 -10.48
N TYR A 241 -10.87 -9.12 -10.01
CA TYR A 241 -9.93 -8.01 -9.81
C TYR A 241 -8.68 -8.27 -10.64
N ASN A 242 -8.36 -7.35 -11.50
CA ASN A 242 -7.13 -7.32 -12.28
C ASN A 242 -6.20 -6.23 -11.73
N ALA A 243 -5.00 -6.61 -11.33
CA ALA A 243 -4.02 -5.63 -10.86
C ALA A 243 -3.62 -4.64 -11.97
N PRO A 244 -3.12 -3.44 -11.64
CA PRO A 244 -2.67 -2.46 -12.61
C PRO A 244 -1.76 -3.01 -13.71
N ARG A 245 -0.86 -3.95 -13.38
CA ARG A 245 -0.01 -4.64 -14.34
C ARG A 245 -0.80 -5.45 -15.36
N THR A 246 -1.77 -6.22 -14.89
CA THR A 246 -2.64 -7.05 -15.75
C THR A 246 -3.47 -6.17 -16.67
N GLN A 247 -4.07 -5.10 -16.14
CA GLN A 247 -4.84 -4.13 -16.92
C GLN A 247 -3.98 -3.48 -18.01
N ALA A 248 -2.74 -3.07 -17.67
CA ALA A 248 -1.80 -2.51 -18.64
C ALA A 248 -1.44 -3.53 -19.73
N GLN A 249 -1.21 -4.80 -19.39
CA GLN A 249 -0.95 -5.88 -20.35
C GLN A 249 -2.12 -6.08 -21.31
N GLN A 250 -3.36 -6.12 -20.79
CA GLN A 250 -4.57 -6.25 -21.60
C GLN A 250 -4.73 -5.08 -22.57
N LEU A 251 -4.45 -3.85 -22.13
CA LEU A 251 -4.47 -2.66 -22.99
C LEU A 251 -3.44 -2.74 -24.10
N LEU A 252 -2.20 -3.09 -23.78
CA LEU A 252 -1.15 -3.21 -24.78
C LEU A 252 -1.46 -4.32 -25.79
N THR A 253 -1.95 -5.46 -25.35
CA THR A 253 -2.35 -6.55 -26.25
C THR A 253 -3.47 -6.11 -27.19
N ARG A 254 -4.49 -5.42 -26.66
CA ARG A 254 -5.65 -4.95 -27.44
C ARG A 254 -5.28 -3.89 -28.48
N HIS A 255 -4.29 -3.05 -28.17
CA HIS A 255 -3.87 -1.92 -29.00
C HIS A 255 -2.44 -2.04 -29.53
N ALA A 256 -1.92 -3.25 -29.67
CA ALA A 256 -0.51 -3.52 -29.98
C ALA A 256 0.04 -2.78 -31.22
N ARG A 257 -0.83 -2.45 -32.18
CA ARG A 257 -0.46 -1.82 -33.46
C ARG A 257 -0.82 -0.33 -33.53
N ASP A 258 -1.51 0.20 -32.55
CA ASP A 258 -1.98 1.60 -32.54
C ASP A 258 -1.73 2.28 -31.21
N LEU A 259 -0.58 2.97 -31.11
CA LEU A 259 -0.22 3.71 -29.91
C LEU A 259 -1.19 4.85 -29.61
N ASN A 260 -1.83 5.45 -30.63
CA ASN A 260 -2.80 6.50 -30.40
C ASN A 260 -4.07 5.95 -29.71
N ALA A 261 -4.58 4.81 -30.18
CA ALA A 261 -5.69 4.10 -29.53
C ALA A 261 -5.31 3.63 -28.13
N LEU A 262 -4.08 3.12 -27.93
CA LEU A 262 -3.57 2.74 -26.61
C LEU A 262 -3.63 3.92 -25.63
N PHE A 263 -3.07 5.06 -25.97
CA PHE A 263 -3.05 6.22 -25.07
C PHE A 263 -4.43 6.85 -24.87
N LYS A 264 -5.31 6.77 -25.86
CA LYS A 264 -6.73 7.15 -25.71
C LYS A 264 -7.46 6.24 -24.72
N ALA A 265 -7.19 4.95 -24.75
CA ALA A 265 -7.75 3.99 -23.79
C ALA A 265 -7.14 4.21 -22.40
N LEU A 266 -5.81 4.35 -22.30
CA LEU A 266 -5.08 4.53 -21.05
C LEU A 266 -5.51 5.81 -20.29
N ALA A 267 -6.01 6.82 -20.99
CA ALA A 267 -6.54 8.03 -20.39
C ALA A 267 -7.73 7.80 -19.41
N ARG A 268 -8.35 6.64 -19.43
CA ARG A 268 -9.44 6.25 -18.52
C ARG A 268 -8.96 5.54 -17.25
N TYR A 269 -7.66 5.30 -17.15
CA TYR A 269 -7.02 4.59 -16.04
C TYR A 269 -6.23 5.55 -15.15
N ASP A 270 -5.86 5.07 -14.00
CA ASP A 270 -5.04 5.83 -13.06
C ASP A 270 -3.54 5.80 -13.41
N GLN A 271 -2.78 6.51 -12.60
CA GLN A 271 -1.34 6.59 -12.78
C GLN A 271 -0.60 5.27 -12.49
N ALA A 272 -1.18 4.34 -11.71
CA ALA A 272 -0.57 3.04 -11.46
C ALA A 272 -0.61 2.18 -12.72
N VAL A 273 -1.75 2.10 -13.40
CA VAL A 273 -1.88 1.42 -14.69
C VAL A 273 -0.98 2.07 -15.74
N ALA A 274 -0.91 3.41 -15.76
CA ALA A 274 -0.06 4.14 -16.67
C ALA A 274 1.44 3.86 -16.46
N ALA A 275 1.89 3.73 -15.21
CA ALA A 275 3.27 3.38 -14.89
C ALA A 275 3.62 1.94 -15.33
N GLN A 276 2.68 1.00 -15.17
CA GLN A 276 2.84 -0.36 -15.67
C GLN A 276 2.88 -0.40 -17.20
N ALA A 277 2.04 0.39 -17.87
CA ALA A 277 2.06 0.52 -19.33
C ALA A 277 3.40 1.11 -19.83
N ALA A 278 3.95 2.11 -19.12
CA ALA A 278 5.27 2.66 -19.41
C ALA A 278 6.36 1.58 -19.35
N ALA A 279 6.35 0.75 -18.30
CA ALA A 279 7.30 -0.34 -18.15
C ALA A 279 7.19 -1.37 -19.29
N LEU A 280 5.97 -1.72 -19.68
CA LEU A 280 5.72 -2.66 -20.77
C LEU A 280 6.16 -2.11 -22.12
N LEU A 281 5.84 -0.87 -22.43
CA LEU A 281 6.29 -0.20 -23.65
C LEU A 281 7.82 -0.11 -23.73
N HIS A 282 8.48 0.23 -22.61
CA HIS A 282 9.93 0.26 -22.53
C HIS A 282 10.55 -1.14 -22.75
N GLN A 283 9.97 -2.19 -22.14
CA GLN A 283 10.39 -3.58 -22.35
C GLN A 283 10.20 -4.05 -23.80
N ALA A 284 9.20 -3.52 -24.50
CA ALA A 284 8.97 -3.75 -25.92
C ALA A 284 9.88 -2.89 -26.84
N GLY A 285 10.86 -2.17 -26.28
CA GLY A 285 11.84 -1.41 -27.04
C GLY A 285 11.41 0.03 -27.40
N HIS A 286 10.25 0.50 -26.92
CA HIS A 286 9.84 1.87 -27.20
C HIS A 286 10.65 2.88 -26.38
N ASN A 287 11.21 3.89 -27.05
CA ASN A 287 11.80 5.03 -26.37
C ASN A 287 10.71 6.01 -25.94
N LEU A 288 10.34 5.98 -24.67
CA LEU A 288 9.26 6.80 -24.09
C LEU A 288 9.55 8.31 -24.14
N ASN A 289 10.80 8.72 -24.38
CA ASN A 289 11.21 10.12 -24.43
C ASN A 289 11.08 10.76 -25.82
N THR A 290 10.67 10.01 -26.85
CA THR A 290 10.47 10.59 -28.18
C THR A 290 9.38 11.64 -28.17
N PRO A 291 9.52 12.73 -28.98
CA PRO A 291 8.50 13.79 -29.07
C PRO A 291 7.11 13.25 -29.42
N THR A 292 7.06 12.23 -30.26
CA THR A 292 5.80 11.58 -30.67
C THR A 292 5.10 10.92 -29.48
N LEU A 293 5.81 10.06 -28.72
CA LEU A 293 5.23 9.40 -27.55
C LEU A 293 4.88 10.39 -26.43
N ARG A 294 5.72 11.39 -26.21
CA ARG A 294 5.42 12.45 -25.22
C ARG A 294 4.13 13.20 -25.53
N ARG A 295 3.83 13.50 -26.79
CA ARG A 295 2.55 14.12 -27.19
C ARG A 295 1.35 13.25 -26.84
N HIS A 296 1.47 11.93 -26.91
CA HIS A 296 0.39 11.02 -26.56
C HIS A 296 0.18 10.92 -25.04
N TRP A 297 1.22 10.70 -24.27
CA TRP A 297 1.06 10.48 -22.84
C TRP A 297 0.90 11.76 -22.00
N ASN A 298 1.15 12.93 -22.55
CA ASN A 298 0.88 14.24 -21.92
C ASN A 298 -0.61 14.66 -22.00
N ARG A 299 -1.48 13.86 -22.60
CA ARG A 299 -2.91 14.21 -22.79
C ARG A 299 -3.72 14.21 -21.50
N THR A 300 -3.36 13.41 -20.52
CA THR A 300 -4.05 13.37 -19.22
C THR A 300 -3.03 13.39 -18.08
N SER A 301 -3.45 13.97 -16.95
CA SER A 301 -2.61 14.05 -15.76
C SER A 301 -2.21 12.68 -15.20
N SER A 302 -3.12 11.70 -15.21
CA SER A 302 -2.83 10.35 -14.72
C SER A 302 -1.81 9.63 -15.59
N THR A 303 -1.97 9.69 -16.92
CA THR A 303 -1.01 9.08 -17.85
C THR A 303 0.35 9.75 -17.74
N GLN A 304 0.39 11.08 -17.69
CA GLN A 304 1.63 11.84 -17.51
C GLN A 304 2.33 11.47 -16.19
N ALA A 305 1.59 11.42 -15.10
CA ALA A 305 2.15 11.09 -13.80
C ALA A 305 2.76 9.69 -13.78
N GLY A 306 2.07 8.68 -14.32
CA GLY A 306 2.57 7.30 -14.39
C GLY A 306 3.81 7.16 -15.26
N MET A 307 3.81 7.75 -16.45
CA MET A 307 4.97 7.74 -17.34
C MET A 307 6.18 8.43 -16.70
N THR A 308 5.98 9.60 -16.09
CA THR A 308 7.03 10.37 -15.41
C THR A 308 7.60 9.60 -14.22
N ALA A 309 6.73 8.97 -13.39
CA ALA A 309 7.17 8.17 -12.26
C ALA A 309 8.05 7.00 -12.70
N TYR A 310 7.63 6.28 -13.75
CA TYR A 310 8.42 5.18 -14.30
C TYR A 310 9.78 5.65 -14.84
N LEU A 311 9.79 6.72 -15.63
CA LEU A 311 11.05 7.29 -16.18
C LEU A 311 11.98 7.78 -15.08
N GLY A 312 11.44 8.30 -13.99
CA GLY A 312 12.22 8.66 -12.80
C GLY A 312 12.86 7.43 -12.14
N ALA A 313 12.10 6.36 -11.99
CA ALA A 313 12.56 5.14 -11.34
C ALA A 313 13.68 4.41 -12.11
N ILE A 314 13.70 4.47 -13.44
CA ILE A 314 14.76 3.83 -14.25
C ILE A 314 16.01 4.70 -14.42
N LYS A 315 15.95 6.01 -14.10
CA LYS A 315 17.10 6.91 -14.13
C LYS A 315 17.96 6.84 -12.87
N ILE A 316 17.41 6.31 -11.80
CA ILE A 316 18.16 6.03 -10.57
C ILE A 316 19.06 4.83 -10.87
N LYS A 317 20.26 5.09 -11.40
CA LYS A 317 21.32 4.08 -11.42
C LYS A 317 21.58 3.67 -9.98
N PRO A 318 21.88 2.38 -9.71
CA PRO A 318 22.50 2.00 -8.45
C PRO A 318 23.69 2.93 -8.25
N ASP A 319 23.74 3.57 -7.10
CA ASP A 319 24.83 4.48 -6.76
C ASP A 319 26.13 3.70 -6.84
N ASP A 320 27.03 4.08 -7.75
CA ASP A 320 28.42 3.62 -7.82
C ASP A 320 29.23 4.16 -6.63
N SER A 321 28.62 4.39 -5.49
CA SER A 321 29.32 4.68 -4.23
C SER A 321 29.92 3.40 -3.65
N GLY A 322 30.75 2.76 -4.44
CA GLY A 322 31.80 1.89 -3.99
C GLY A 322 33.00 2.78 -3.58
N ASN A 323 33.08 3.04 -2.32
CA ASN A 323 34.35 3.13 -1.55
C ASN A 323 33.97 3.26 -0.08
#